data_061bb46e04bb28dcb6cc9b50bb868b84
#
_entry.id   061bb46e04bb28dcb6cc9b50bb868b84
#
_cell.length_a   1.000
_cell.length_b   1.000
_cell.length_c   1.000
_cell.angle_alpha   90.00
_cell.angle_beta   90.00
_cell.angle_gamma   90.00
#
_symmetry.space_group_name_H-M   'P 1'
#
loop_
_entity.id
_entity.type
_entity.pdbx_description
1 polymer ?
#
loop_
_entity_poly.entity_id
_entity_poly.type
_entity_poly.pdbx_seq_one_letter_code
_entity_poly.pdbx_strand_id
1 'polypeptide(L)'
;IWPEALLTQEIFRIVTVAHALDVENFADGKARLLEYKVRPNSVIVGKMVKDCGFTKDTIIVGIKRDSLLFIPNGLTEINADDKLIFMGTSHSLDILAGTFFHEKEQVKSAAIIGGGNVGYMLAKSLEDMKIKTKIIEKNYERCEFLSQELDKTLVINGDGTNLKLLDEEEIGSCDVAIAVTNNDERNLLCSLLVKQLGVKRV
;
A
#
# COMPACT_ATOMS: atom_id res chain seq x y z
N ILE A 1 -17.49 14.34 -9.09
CA ILE A 1 -16.50 13.50 -8.37
C ILE A 1 -15.33 14.40 -8.07
N TRP A 2 -14.97 14.54 -6.80
CA TRP A 2 -13.86 15.39 -6.37
C TRP A 2 -12.54 14.65 -6.64
N PRO A 3 -11.61 15.20 -7.42
CA PRO A 3 -10.35 14.53 -7.78
C PRO A 3 -9.54 14.08 -6.55
N GLU A 4 -9.55 14.89 -5.50
CA GLU A 4 -8.85 14.59 -4.24
C GLU A 4 -9.38 13.34 -3.52
N ALA A 5 -10.70 13.11 -3.57
CA ALA A 5 -11.29 11.92 -2.97
C ALA A 5 -10.90 10.63 -3.72
N LEU A 6 -10.86 10.68 -5.05
CA LEU A 6 -10.39 9.56 -5.86
C LEU A 6 -8.92 9.26 -5.59
N LEU A 7 -8.08 10.29 -5.55
CA LEU A 7 -6.66 10.15 -5.24
C LEU A 7 -6.47 9.55 -3.84
N THR A 8 -7.22 10.03 -2.85
CA THR A 8 -7.17 9.49 -1.48
C THR A 8 -7.54 8.02 -1.44
N GLN A 9 -8.61 7.61 -2.12
CA GLN A 9 -9.04 6.21 -2.18
C GLN A 9 -7.97 5.33 -2.83
N GLU A 10 -7.33 5.81 -3.89
CA GLU A 10 -6.28 5.08 -4.58
C GLU A 10 -5.04 4.90 -3.69
N ILE A 11 -4.57 5.97 -3.04
CA ILE A 11 -3.45 5.91 -2.10
C ILE A 11 -3.79 4.98 -0.93
N PHE A 12 -4.99 5.12 -0.36
CA PHE A 12 -5.45 4.28 0.74
C PHE A 12 -5.44 2.79 0.36
N ARG A 13 -5.92 2.46 -0.84
CA ARG A 13 -5.90 1.11 -1.37
C ARG A 13 -4.47 0.57 -1.48
N ILE A 14 -3.55 1.34 -2.07
CA ILE A 14 -2.13 0.97 -2.21
C ILE A 14 -1.48 0.75 -0.84
N VAL A 15 -1.80 1.58 0.13
CA VAL A 15 -1.24 1.52 1.49
C VAL A 15 -1.75 0.32 2.27
N THR A 16 -3.04 0.02 2.18
CA THR A 16 -3.70 -0.99 3.03
C THR A 16 -3.67 -2.39 2.44
N VAL A 17 -3.58 -2.53 1.13
CA VAL A 17 -3.45 -3.84 0.47
C VAL A 17 -1.96 -4.24 0.48
N ALA A 18 -1.58 -5.05 1.45
CA ALA A 18 -0.23 -5.56 1.58
C ALA A 18 0.16 -6.40 0.35
N HIS A 19 1.29 -6.03 -0.29
CA HIS A 19 1.94 -6.79 -1.37
C HIS A 19 1.18 -6.99 -2.69
N ALA A 20 0.00 -6.42 -2.88
CA ALA A 20 -0.54 -6.28 -4.22
C ALA A 20 0.26 -5.20 -4.96
N LEU A 21 1.05 -5.61 -5.96
CA LEU A 21 1.83 -4.67 -6.77
C LEU A 21 0.91 -3.84 -7.67
N ASP A 22 -0.27 -4.37 -7.98
CA ASP A 22 -1.29 -3.69 -8.76
C ASP A 22 -2.68 -4.25 -8.44
N VAL A 23 -3.70 -3.38 -8.39
CA VAL A 23 -5.10 -3.77 -8.12
C VAL A 23 -6.00 -3.00 -9.08
N GLU A 24 -6.59 -3.69 -10.03
CA GLU A 24 -7.60 -3.11 -10.90
C GLU A 24 -9.00 -3.69 -10.59
N ASN A 25 -9.99 -2.82 -10.52
CA ASN A 25 -11.38 -3.21 -10.33
C ASN A 25 -12.12 -3.25 -11.68
N PHE A 26 -12.87 -4.32 -11.91
CA PHE A 26 -13.70 -4.53 -13.09
C PHE A 26 -15.16 -4.75 -12.70
N ALA A 27 -16.06 -4.48 -13.63
CA ALA A 27 -17.49 -4.74 -13.49
C ALA A 27 -18.07 -4.16 -12.17
N ASP A 28 -17.82 -2.87 -11.91
CA ASP A 28 -18.29 -2.15 -10.72
C ASP A 28 -17.82 -2.80 -9.39
N GLY A 29 -16.60 -3.31 -9.38
CA GLY A 29 -15.98 -3.93 -8.20
C GLY A 29 -16.37 -5.39 -7.98
N LYS A 30 -17.11 -6.03 -8.89
CA LYS A 30 -17.48 -7.45 -8.80
C LYS A 30 -16.31 -8.39 -9.09
N ALA A 31 -15.35 -7.94 -9.89
CA ALA A 31 -14.11 -8.65 -10.16
C ALA A 31 -12.91 -7.74 -9.94
N ARG A 32 -11.82 -8.31 -9.46
CA ARG A 32 -10.56 -7.60 -9.24
C ARG A 32 -9.41 -8.38 -9.87
N LEU A 33 -8.44 -7.64 -10.40
CA LEU A 33 -7.10 -8.16 -10.72
C LEU A 33 -6.16 -7.84 -9.57
N LEU A 34 -5.30 -8.77 -9.25
CA LEU A 34 -4.35 -8.65 -8.17
C LEU A 34 -3.01 -9.27 -8.58
N GLU A 35 -1.94 -8.47 -8.62
CA GLU A 35 -0.59 -8.96 -8.92
C GLU A 35 0.17 -9.26 -7.62
N TYR A 36 0.67 -10.49 -7.49
CA TYR A 36 1.52 -10.92 -6.38
C TYR A 36 2.89 -11.38 -6.86
N LYS A 37 3.94 -10.94 -6.17
CA LYS A 37 5.29 -11.45 -6.37
C LYS A 37 5.53 -12.68 -5.50
N VAL A 38 5.92 -13.80 -6.13
CA VAL A 38 6.27 -15.04 -5.43
C VAL A 38 7.63 -14.90 -4.77
N ARG A 39 7.67 -15.05 -3.45
CA ARG A 39 8.94 -15.02 -2.70
C ARG A 39 9.69 -16.32 -2.81
N PRO A 40 11.03 -16.34 -2.71
CA PRO A 40 11.83 -17.56 -2.78
C PRO A 40 11.47 -18.64 -1.76
N ASN A 41 10.98 -18.22 -0.59
CA ASN A 41 10.55 -19.12 0.50
C ASN A 41 9.05 -19.46 0.48
N SER A 42 8.32 -19.09 -0.55
CA SER A 42 6.89 -19.37 -0.67
C SER A 42 6.63 -20.87 -0.85
N VAL A 43 5.58 -21.36 -0.19
CA VAL A 43 5.13 -22.77 -0.26
C VAL A 43 4.66 -23.22 -1.66
N ILE A 44 4.46 -22.29 -2.59
CA ILE A 44 4.04 -22.56 -3.95
C ILE A 44 5.21 -22.62 -4.95
N VAL A 45 6.42 -22.25 -4.55
CA VAL A 45 7.61 -22.36 -5.41
C VAL A 45 7.88 -23.82 -5.76
N GLY A 46 8.09 -24.10 -7.04
CA GLY A 46 8.31 -25.44 -7.59
C GLY A 46 7.03 -26.29 -7.76
N LYS A 47 5.86 -25.74 -7.41
CA LYS A 47 4.58 -26.45 -7.64
C LYS A 47 3.96 -26.08 -8.98
N MET A 48 3.23 -27.03 -9.55
CA MET A 48 2.37 -26.75 -10.70
C MET A 48 1.13 -25.97 -10.24
N VAL A 49 0.62 -25.09 -11.08
CA VAL A 49 -0.57 -24.27 -10.79
C VAL A 49 -1.75 -25.11 -10.28
N LYS A 50 -2.00 -26.27 -10.89
CA LYS A 50 -3.08 -27.22 -10.50
C LYS A 50 -2.92 -27.79 -9.09
N ASP A 51 -1.69 -27.84 -8.56
CA ASP A 51 -1.34 -28.48 -7.28
C ASP A 51 -1.22 -27.45 -6.15
N CYS A 52 -1.39 -26.17 -6.46
CA CYS A 52 -1.31 -25.08 -5.45
C CYS A 52 -2.54 -24.98 -4.56
N GLY A 53 -3.70 -25.48 -5.00
CA GLY A 53 -4.93 -25.41 -4.23
C GLY A 53 -5.47 -24.00 -4.03
N PHE A 54 -5.36 -23.16 -5.05
CA PHE A 54 -5.88 -21.79 -4.99
C PHE A 54 -7.39 -21.76 -4.71
N THR A 55 -7.86 -20.67 -4.11
CA THR A 55 -9.26 -20.48 -3.69
C THR A 55 -10.21 -20.63 -4.89
N LYS A 56 -11.38 -21.22 -4.66
CA LYS A 56 -12.48 -21.19 -5.64
C LYS A 56 -12.78 -19.73 -6.00
N ASP A 57 -13.25 -19.50 -7.21
CA ASP A 57 -13.56 -18.17 -7.75
C ASP A 57 -12.33 -17.26 -7.91
N THR A 58 -11.13 -17.87 -7.99
CA THR A 58 -9.91 -17.20 -8.41
C THR A 58 -9.26 -17.94 -9.58
N ILE A 59 -8.67 -17.19 -10.49
CA ILE A 59 -7.93 -17.73 -11.63
C ILE A 59 -6.62 -16.94 -11.82
N ILE A 60 -5.54 -17.62 -12.18
CA ILE A 60 -4.33 -16.93 -12.65
C ILE A 60 -4.52 -16.60 -14.12
N VAL A 61 -4.60 -15.33 -14.44
CA VAL A 61 -4.78 -14.83 -15.82
C VAL A 61 -3.44 -14.53 -16.51
N GLY A 62 -2.35 -14.43 -15.74
CA GLY A 62 -1.02 -14.22 -16.27
C GLY A 62 0.08 -14.52 -15.26
N ILE A 63 1.24 -14.88 -15.76
CA ILE A 63 2.50 -14.94 -15.01
C ILE A 63 3.51 -14.08 -15.73
N LYS A 64 4.10 -13.13 -14.99
CA LYS A 64 5.23 -12.35 -15.47
C LYS A 64 6.50 -12.90 -14.84
N ARG A 65 7.35 -13.50 -15.67
CA ARG A 65 8.66 -14.05 -15.31
C ARG A 65 9.73 -13.28 -16.05
N ASP A 66 10.65 -12.70 -15.33
CA ASP A 66 11.64 -11.75 -15.86
C ASP A 66 10.93 -10.58 -16.58
N SER A 67 11.01 -10.50 -17.87
CA SER A 67 10.29 -9.48 -18.68
C SER A 67 9.19 -10.07 -19.56
N LEU A 68 8.93 -11.37 -19.44
CA LEU A 68 7.95 -12.09 -20.26
C LEU A 68 6.63 -12.27 -19.50
N LEU A 69 5.53 -11.84 -20.11
CA LEU A 69 4.18 -12.11 -19.65
C LEU A 69 3.56 -13.23 -20.48
N PHE A 70 3.05 -14.27 -19.83
CA PHE A 70 2.37 -15.38 -20.50
C PHE A 70 1.15 -15.87 -19.70
N ILE A 71 0.23 -16.53 -20.39
CA ILE A 71 -0.96 -17.13 -19.76
C ILE A 71 -0.58 -18.54 -19.30
N PRO A 72 -0.68 -18.86 -18.00
CA PRO A 72 -0.35 -20.19 -17.50
C PRO A 72 -1.47 -21.20 -17.79
N ASN A 73 -1.11 -22.46 -17.69
CA ASN A 73 -2.05 -23.59 -17.61
C ASN A 73 -1.79 -24.40 -16.33
N GLY A 74 -2.61 -25.41 -16.07
CA GLY A 74 -2.50 -26.22 -14.85
C GLY A 74 -1.15 -26.92 -14.65
N LEU A 75 -0.36 -27.14 -15.73
CA LEU A 75 0.97 -27.78 -15.69
C LEU A 75 2.11 -26.76 -15.62
N THR A 76 1.80 -25.48 -15.60
CA THR A 76 2.81 -24.42 -15.45
C THR A 76 3.40 -24.47 -14.05
N GLU A 77 4.72 -24.58 -13.94
CA GLU A 77 5.45 -24.51 -12.67
C GLU A 77 5.62 -23.06 -12.26
N ILE A 78 5.42 -22.79 -10.96
CA ILE A 78 5.60 -21.48 -10.36
C ILE A 78 7.02 -21.35 -9.81
N ASN A 79 7.73 -20.32 -10.23
CA ASN A 79 9.11 -20.06 -9.81
C ASN A 79 9.18 -18.93 -8.79
N ALA A 80 10.28 -18.91 -8.05
CA ALA A 80 10.61 -17.75 -7.23
C ALA A 80 10.71 -16.49 -8.11
N ASP A 81 10.30 -15.35 -7.55
CA ASP A 81 10.27 -14.04 -8.20
C ASP A 81 9.24 -13.88 -9.35
N ASP A 82 8.49 -14.94 -9.70
CA ASP A 82 7.34 -14.80 -10.59
C ASP A 82 6.35 -13.76 -10.03
N LYS A 83 5.74 -13.00 -10.92
CA LYS A 83 4.59 -12.16 -10.59
C LYS A 83 3.33 -12.83 -11.12
N LEU A 84 2.50 -13.27 -10.21
CA LEU A 84 1.23 -13.96 -10.53
C LEU A 84 0.11 -12.93 -10.58
N ILE A 85 -0.62 -12.90 -11.68
CA ILE A 85 -1.78 -12.01 -11.85
C ILE A 85 -3.03 -12.85 -11.67
N PHE A 86 -3.73 -12.61 -10.56
CA PHE A 86 -4.98 -13.28 -10.23
C PHE A 86 -6.17 -12.43 -10.63
N MET A 87 -7.24 -13.07 -11.07
CA MET A 87 -8.56 -12.49 -11.20
C MET A 87 -9.53 -13.24 -10.30
N GLY A 88 -10.39 -12.53 -9.60
CA GLY A 88 -11.41 -13.11 -8.73
C GLY A 88 -12.29 -12.07 -8.06
N THR A 89 -13.21 -12.53 -7.19
CA THR A 89 -13.97 -11.62 -6.32
C THR A 89 -13.07 -11.03 -5.24
N SER A 90 -13.42 -9.86 -4.70
CA SER A 90 -12.64 -9.26 -3.59
C SER A 90 -12.47 -10.24 -2.43
N HIS A 91 -13.55 -10.91 -2.03
CA HIS A 91 -13.53 -11.88 -0.94
C HIS A 91 -12.59 -13.06 -1.21
N SER A 92 -12.66 -13.66 -2.41
CA SER A 92 -11.82 -14.82 -2.76
C SER A 92 -10.35 -14.45 -2.86
N LEU A 93 -10.04 -13.25 -3.36
CA LEU A 93 -8.66 -12.75 -3.41
C LEU A 93 -8.10 -12.40 -2.03
N ASP A 94 -8.93 -11.90 -1.11
CA ASP A 94 -8.52 -11.66 0.28
C ASP A 94 -8.19 -12.96 1.02
N ILE A 95 -8.99 -14.03 0.80
CA ILE A 95 -8.70 -15.37 1.34
C ILE A 95 -7.40 -15.91 0.71
N LEU A 96 -7.24 -15.79 -0.60
CA LEU A 96 -6.03 -16.22 -1.31
C LEU A 96 -4.79 -15.51 -0.78
N ALA A 97 -4.87 -14.19 -0.59
CA ALA A 97 -3.82 -13.38 -0.01
C ALA A 97 -3.44 -13.86 1.40
N GLY A 98 -4.45 -14.11 2.24
CA GLY A 98 -4.26 -14.62 3.60
C GLY A 98 -3.69 -16.03 3.66
N THR A 99 -3.89 -16.87 2.64
CA THR A 99 -3.46 -18.28 2.64
C THR A 99 -2.06 -18.48 2.06
N PHE A 100 -1.75 -17.85 0.95
CA PHE A 100 -0.54 -18.15 0.17
C PHE A 100 0.52 -17.06 0.26
N PHE A 101 0.11 -15.84 0.52
CA PHE A 101 1.01 -14.70 0.57
C PHE A 101 1.13 -14.19 2.01
N HIS A 102 1.25 -15.18 2.93
CA HIS A 102 1.43 -14.95 4.36
C HIS A 102 2.62 -14.05 4.63
N GLU A 103 2.35 -12.81 4.62
CA GLU A 103 2.83 -11.80 5.52
C GLU A 103 1.82 -10.67 5.44
N LYS A 104 0.80 -10.78 6.29
CA LYS A 104 0.15 -9.59 6.81
C LYS A 104 1.23 -8.82 7.60
N GLU A 105 2.16 -8.19 6.92
CA GLU A 105 2.62 -6.92 7.43
C GLU A 105 1.42 -5.97 7.26
N GLN A 106 0.41 -6.19 8.12
CA GLN A 106 -0.64 -5.19 8.29
C GLN A 106 0.11 -3.91 8.61
N VAL A 107 -0.10 -2.91 7.79
CA VAL A 107 0.37 -1.56 8.11
C VAL A 107 -0.21 -1.22 9.48
N LYS A 108 0.65 -1.08 10.46
CA LYS A 108 0.28 -0.71 11.84
C LYS A 108 0.56 0.75 12.12
N SER A 109 1.48 1.32 11.33
CA SER A 109 1.93 2.70 11.48
C SER A 109 2.15 3.37 10.13
N ALA A 110 1.73 4.61 10.01
CA ALA A 110 1.85 5.41 8.80
C ALA A 110 2.32 6.82 9.13
N ALA A 111 3.15 7.38 8.26
CA ALA A 111 3.51 8.79 8.27
C ALA A 111 2.97 9.47 7.02
N ILE A 112 2.28 10.59 7.19
CA ILE A 112 1.78 11.44 6.10
C ILE A 112 2.55 12.75 6.12
N ILE A 113 3.13 13.13 5.00
CA ILE A 113 3.81 14.42 4.84
C ILE A 113 2.95 15.31 3.94
N GLY A 114 2.33 16.30 4.54
CA GLY A 114 1.35 17.19 3.93
C GLY A 114 -0.05 17.02 4.52
N GLY A 115 -0.53 18.05 5.21
CA GLY A 115 -1.83 18.10 5.88
C GLY A 115 -2.94 18.74 5.03
N GLY A 116 -2.79 18.79 3.71
CA GLY A 116 -3.82 19.25 2.78
C GLY A 116 -5.09 18.38 2.83
N ASN A 117 -5.99 18.57 1.87
CA ASN A 117 -7.25 17.81 1.85
C ASN A 117 -7.01 16.31 1.68
N VAL A 118 -6.08 15.92 0.80
CA VAL A 118 -5.72 14.50 0.58
C VAL A 118 -5.13 13.89 1.86
N GLY A 119 -4.16 14.58 2.50
CA GLY A 119 -3.54 14.12 3.74
C GLY A 119 -4.54 13.97 4.88
N TYR A 120 -5.45 14.92 5.04
CA TYR A 120 -6.53 14.87 6.02
C TYR A 120 -7.46 13.68 5.80
N MET A 121 -8.00 13.52 4.58
CA MET A 121 -8.91 12.41 4.27
C MET A 121 -8.22 11.05 4.42
N LEU A 122 -6.94 10.97 4.05
CA LEU A 122 -6.15 9.75 4.22
C LEU A 122 -5.93 9.42 5.70
N ALA A 123 -5.55 10.42 6.52
CA ALA A 123 -5.39 10.24 7.96
C ALA A 123 -6.66 9.71 8.61
N LYS A 124 -7.81 10.29 8.27
CA LYS A 124 -9.12 9.86 8.78
C LYS A 124 -9.45 8.41 8.40
N SER A 125 -9.19 8.03 7.15
CA SER A 125 -9.39 6.65 6.69
C SER A 125 -8.45 5.65 7.39
N LEU A 126 -7.22 6.05 7.69
CA LEU A 126 -6.26 5.22 8.42
C LEU A 126 -6.63 5.08 9.91
N GLU A 127 -7.18 6.12 10.51
CA GLU A 127 -7.73 6.06 11.89
C GLU A 127 -8.88 5.05 12.01
N ASP A 128 -9.78 5.01 11.04
CA ASP A 128 -10.91 4.07 10.99
C ASP A 128 -10.40 2.62 10.97
N MET A 129 -9.26 2.37 10.33
CA MET A 129 -8.57 1.07 10.34
C MET A 129 -7.69 0.83 11.56
N LYS A 130 -7.65 1.75 12.51
CA LYS A 130 -6.81 1.67 13.72
C LYS A 130 -5.31 1.63 13.41
N ILE A 131 -4.89 2.25 12.32
CA ILE A 131 -3.49 2.41 11.96
C ILE A 131 -2.96 3.65 12.72
N LYS A 132 -1.85 3.49 13.45
CA LYS A 132 -1.19 4.61 14.14
C LYS A 132 -0.64 5.57 13.09
N THR A 133 -1.19 6.77 13.04
CA THR A 133 -0.85 7.74 12.00
C THR A 133 -0.17 8.96 12.59
N LYS A 134 0.91 9.41 11.96
CA LYS A 134 1.55 10.71 12.19
C LYS A 134 1.36 11.54 10.93
N ILE A 135 1.04 12.84 11.09
CA ILE A 135 0.92 13.78 9.98
C ILE A 135 1.83 14.98 10.22
N ILE A 136 2.67 15.29 9.25
CA ILE A 136 3.60 16.43 9.30
C ILE A 136 3.06 17.52 8.38
N GLU A 137 2.78 18.69 8.96
CA GLU A 137 2.26 19.84 8.23
C GLU A 137 3.03 21.10 8.64
N LYS A 138 3.41 21.91 7.64
CA LYS A 138 4.21 23.11 7.84
C LYS A 138 3.38 24.30 8.32
N ASN A 139 2.13 24.40 7.86
CA ASN A 139 1.23 25.50 8.22
C ASN A 139 0.63 25.26 9.61
N TYR A 140 0.89 26.18 10.52
CA TYR A 140 0.43 26.06 11.91
C TYR A 140 -1.10 26.05 12.03
N GLU A 141 -1.79 26.96 11.34
CA GLU A 141 -3.27 27.03 11.37
C GLU A 141 -3.90 25.71 10.84
N ARG A 142 -3.24 25.12 9.83
CA ARG A 142 -3.68 23.82 9.32
C ARG A 142 -3.44 22.69 10.31
N CYS A 143 -2.35 22.74 11.08
CA CYS A 143 -2.12 21.80 12.20
C CYS A 143 -3.19 21.91 13.28
N GLU A 144 -3.60 23.13 13.64
CA GLU A 144 -4.70 23.34 14.59
C GLU A 144 -6.01 22.70 14.10
N PHE A 145 -6.36 22.94 12.83
CA PHE A 145 -7.54 22.32 12.21
C PHE A 145 -7.44 20.79 12.26
N LEU A 146 -6.32 20.22 11.84
CA LEU A 146 -6.12 18.77 11.82
C LEU A 146 -6.21 18.17 13.23
N SER A 147 -5.68 18.86 14.24
CA SER A 147 -5.73 18.39 15.63
C SER A 147 -7.14 18.43 16.22
N GLN A 148 -8.03 19.26 15.69
CA GLN A 148 -9.44 19.31 16.08
C GLN A 148 -10.28 18.24 15.40
N GLU A 149 -9.94 17.88 14.15
CA GLU A 149 -10.74 17.00 13.30
C GLU A 149 -10.30 15.53 13.34
N LEU A 150 -9.07 15.25 13.80
CA LEU A 150 -8.49 13.92 13.88
C LEU A 150 -8.36 13.49 15.35
N ASP A 151 -8.92 12.32 15.66
CA ASP A 151 -9.01 11.84 17.06
C ASP A 151 -7.75 11.12 17.53
N LYS A 152 -7.03 10.44 16.62
CA LYS A 152 -5.93 9.50 16.95
C LYS A 152 -4.64 9.75 16.19
N THR A 153 -4.67 10.63 15.21
CA THR A 153 -3.48 11.00 14.42
C THR A 153 -2.65 12.00 15.18
N LEU A 154 -1.36 11.72 15.34
CA LEU A 154 -0.41 12.68 15.89
C LEU A 154 -0.09 13.74 14.84
N VAL A 155 -0.50 14.99 15.11
CA VAL A 155 -0.22 16.14 14.24
C VAL A 155 1.08 16.80 14.67
N ILE A 156 2.03 16.91 13.75
CA ILE A 156 3.36 17.47 13.97
C ILE A 156 3.50 18.72 13.11
N ASN A 157 3.72 19.87 13.75
CA ASN A 157 4.00 21.10 13.02
C ASN A 157 5.47 21.15 12.61
N GLY A 158 5.74 21.11 11.30
CA GLY A 158 7.10 21.18 10.79
C GLY A 158 7.25 20.97 9.30
N ASP A 159 8.46 21.18 8.82
CA ASP A 159 8.80 20.97 7.40
C ASP A 159 9.21 19.50 7.15
N GLY A 160 8.43 18.80 6.32
CA GLY A 160 8.70 17.40 5.95
C GLY A 160 10.01 17.16 5.19
N THR A 161 10.74 18.21 4.83
CA THR A 161 12.10 18.11 4.27
C THR A 161 13.20 18.24 5.34
N ASN A 162 12.83 18.48 6.60
CA ASN A 162 13.77 18.57 7.70
C ASN A 162 14.10 17.16 8.25
N LEU A 163 15.26 16.63 7.85
CA LEU A 163 15.69 15.28 8.24
C LEU A 163 15.79 15.11 9.76
N LYS A 164 16.21 16.15 10.49
CA LYS A 164 16.32 16.10 11.95
C LYS A 164 14.93 15.95 12.59
N LEU A 165 13.93 16.69 12.13
CA LEU A 165 12.56 16.56 12.60
C LEU A 165 12.03 15.14 12.32
N LEU A 166 12.24 14.63 11.09
CA LEU A 166 11.79 13.30 10.71
C LEU A 166 12.40 12.19 11.57
N ASP A 167 13.66 12.35 11.97
CA ASP A 167 14.38 11.42 12.84
C ASP A 167 13.91 11.53 14.29
N GLU A 168 13.83 12.75 14.85
CA GLU A 168 13.32 13.02 16.21
C GLU A 168 11.89 12.51 16.42
N GLU A 169 11.04 12.58 15.38
CA GLU A 169 9.68 12.08 15.38
C GLU A 169 9.58 10.59 14.99
N GLU A 170 10.71 9.89 14.89
CA GLU A 170 10.79 8.46 14.59
C GLU A 170 10.02 8.04 13.33
N ILE A 171 9.99 8.89 12.30
CA ILE A 171 9.27 8.60 11.04
C ILE A 171 9.84 7.36 10.36
N GLY A 172 11.15 7.12 10.49
CA GLY A 172 11.83 5.93 9.96
C GLY A 172 11.28 4.60 10.49
N SER A 173 10.61 4.59 11.64
CA SER A 173 10.00 3.40 12.25
C SER A 173 8.61 3.07 11.70
N CYS A 174 8.00 3.94 10.90
CA CYS A 174 6.71 3.70 10.31
C CYS A 174 6.76 2.61 9.21
N ASP A 175 5.70 1.83 9.11
CA ASP A 175 5.59 0.78 8.07
C ASP A 175 5.46 1.38 6.67
N VAL A 176 4.83 2.56 6.59
CA VAL A 176 4.62 3.29 5.33
C VAL A 176 4.75 4.79 5.55
N ALA A 177 5.29 5.50 4.55
CA ALA A 177 5.24 6.96 4.49
C ALA A 177 4.63 7.43 3.17
N ILE A 178 3.83 8.48 3.24
CA ILE A 178 3.09 9.02 2.11
C ILE A 178 3.37 10.53 2.03
N ALA A 179 3.93 11.01 0.92
CA ALA A 179 4.15 12.43 0.67
C ALA A 179 3.05 12.96 -0.26
N VAL A 180 2.21 13.86 0.26
CA VAL A 180 1.03 14.43 -0.42
C VAL A 180 0.96 15.94 -0.20
N THR A 181 2.09 16.63 -0.37
CA THR A 181 2.10 18.09 -0.38
C THR A 181 1.59 18.62 -1.73
N ASN A 182 1.45 19.92 -1.84
CA ASN A 182 1.05 20.59 -3.09
C ASN A 182 2.19 20.80 -4.09
N ASN A 183 3.33 20.12 -3.91
CA ASN A 183 4.51 20.27 -4.77
C ASN A 183 5.19 18.92 -5.00
N ASP A 184 5.31 18.50 -6.25
CA ASP A 184 5.79 17.18 -6.65
C ASP A 184 7.28 16.98 -6.35
N GLU A 185 8.12 18.01 -6.53
CA GLU A 185 9.55 17.94 -6.21
C GLU A 185 9.74 17.74 -4.68
N ARG A 186 8.91 18.41 -3.88
CA ARG A 186 8.93 18.25 -2.44
C ARG A 186 8.45 16.85 -2.04
N ASN A 187 7.41 16.34 -2.68
CA ASN A 187 6.92 14.98 -2.44
C ASN A 187 8.01 13.94 -2.73
N LEU A 188 8.72 14.10 -3.85
CA LEU A 188 9.85 13.24 -4.19
C LEU A 188 10.98 13.34 -3.15
N LEU A 189 11.37 14.57 -2.76
CA LEU A 189 12.41 14.78 -1.77
C LEU A 189 12.04 14.17 -0.41
N CYS A 190 10.84 14.42 0.09
CA CYS A 190 10.34 13.83 1.33
C CYS A 190 10.37 12.30 1.26
N SER A 191 9.92 11.72 0.14
CA SER A 191 9.92 10.28 -0.09
C SER A 191 11.33 9.67 -0.02
N LEU A 192 12.32 10.34 -0.59
CA LEU A 192 13.72 9.91 -0.53
C LEU A 192 14.27 9.99 0.90
N LEU A 193 13.98 11.08 1.63
CA LEU A 193 14.44 11.27 3.00
C LEU A 193 13.86 10.21 3.94
N VAL A 194 12.55 9.97 3.91
CA VAL A 194 11.92 8.95 4.77
C VAL A 194 12.38 7.53 4.42
N LYS A 195 12.66 7.26 3.15
CA LYS A 195 13.25 6.01 2.72
C LYS A 195 14.67 5.82 3.26
N GLN A 196 15.47 6.88 3.28
CA GLN A 196 16.82 6.88 3.88
C GLN A 196 16.76 6.61 5.39
N LEU A 197 15.73 7.09 6.09
CA LEU A 197 15.50 6.82 7.52
C LEU A 197 15.04 5.40 7.81
N GLY A 198 14.70 4.59 6.81
CA GLY A 198 14.39 3.17 6.97
C GLY A 198 12.94 2.78 6.66
N VAL A 199 12.06 3.72 6.28
CA VAL A 199 10.70 3.36 5.86
C VAL A 199 10.75 2.47 4.62
N LYS A 200 10.16 1.29 4.71
CA LYS A 200 10.24 0.29 3.64
C LYS A 200 9.33 0.63 2.45
N ARG A 201 8.16 1.20 2.74
CA ARG A 201 7.12 1.53 1.73
C ARG A 201 6.90 3.04 1.70
N VAL A 202 7.12 3.63 0.53
CA VAL A 202 6.97 5.07 0.30
C VAL A 202 6.21 5.28 -1.00
#